data_6d9b1f4ecae6c4cff542d0ba5eaf5007
#
_entry.id   6d9b1f4ecae6c4cff542d0ba5eaf5007
#
_cell.length_a   1.000
_cell.length_b   1.000
_cell.length_c   1.000
_cell.angle_alpha   90.00
_cell.angle_beta   90.00
_cell.angle_gamma   90.00
#
_symmetry.space_group_name_H-M   'P 1'
#
loop_
_entity.id
_entity.type
_entity.pdbx_description
1 polymer ?
#
loop_
_entity_poly.entity_id
_entity_poly.type
_entity_poly.pdbx_seq_one_letter_code
_entity_poly.pdbx_strand_id
1 'polypeptide(L)'
;MPDYDIDNNKRSVGVTIYGKMLDEKYSSLLKTNTDLTLKECVWLDAIQKHRPVTKDAVKHLKEKGLIEGRSPNYIISLTVAKLTHQIGHYIKEKGLEEKLLEQTILQLARDAGNEGFKLADVYEALHKNLPASMNATSKKRYLGRLLSKMGSSDLLQIEGRTWRITEIG
;
A
#
# COMPACT_ATOMS: atom_id res chain seq x y z
N MET A 1 14.54 -10.50 -24.36
CA MET A 1 14.95 -11.15 -25.62
C MET A 1 16.13 -12.03 -25.29
N PRO A 2 16.27 -13.22 -25.87
CA PRO A 2 17.49 -14.01 -25.73
C PRO A 2 18.63 -13.35 -26.53
N ASP A 3 19.84 -13.42 -25.99
CA ASP A 3 21.04 -12.98 -26.69
C ASP A 3 21.64 -14.17 -27.41
N TYR A 4 22.00 -13.96 -28.66
CA TYR A 4 22.63 -14.96 -29.50
C TYR A 4 24.10 -14.62 -29.70
N ASP A 5 24.98 -15.56 -29.38
CA ASP A 5 26.41 -15.49 -29.67
C ASP A 5 26.74 -16.47 -30.76
N ILE A 6 27.23 -15.98 -31.91
CA ILE A 6 27.58 -16.78 -33.09
C ILE A 6 29.09 -16.78 -33.22
N ASP A 7 29.73 -17.85 -32.79
CA ASP A 7 31.17 -18.05 -33.03
C ASP A 7 31.39 -18.82 -34.35
N ASN A 8 31.69 -18.05 -35.38
CA ASN A 8 31.94 -18.60 -36.74
C ASN A 8 33.19 -19.49 -36.80
N ASN A 9 34.16 -19.30 -35.91
CA ASN A 9 35.39 -20.09 -35.88
C ASN A 9 35.16 -21.47 -35.25
N LYS A 10 34.28 -21.56 -34.27
CA LYS A 10 33.94 -22.82 -33.60
C LYS A 10 32.71 -23.51 -34.19
N ARG A 11 32.06 -22.91 -35.19
CA ARG A 11 30.78 -23.37 -35.73
C ARG A 11 29.74 -23.67 -34.63
N SER A 12 29.73 -22.83 -33.58
CA SER A 12 28.82 -22.98 -32.48
C SER A 12 27.92 -21.74 -32.35
N VAL A 13 26.69 -21.97 -31.93
CA VAL A 13 25.72 -20.92 -31.60
C VAL A 13 25.40 -21.05 -30.13
N GLY A 14 25.78 -20.03 -29.36
CA GLY A 14 25.38 -19.88 -27.95
C GLY A 14 24.08 -19.09 -27.87
N VAL A 15 23.12 -19.55 -27.06
CA VAL A 15 21.90 -18.82 -26.76
C VAL A 15 21.87 -18.56 -25.25
N THR A 16 21.93 -17.30 -24.86
CA THR A 16 21.75 -16.91 -23.45
C THR A 16 20.31 -16.44 -23.22
N ILE A 17 19.58 -17.20 -22.43
CA ILE A 17 18.21 -16.85 -22.02
C ILE A 17 18.27 -16.30 -20.61
N TYR A 18 18.08 -14.99 -20.46
CA TYR A 18 17.97 -14.36 -19.14
C TYR A 18 16.59 -14.66 -18.54
N GLY A 19 16.53 -15.63 -17.64
CA GLY A 19 15.34 -15.91 -16.84
C GLY A 19 15.20 -14.87 -15.73
N LYS A 20 14.09 -14.14 -15.69
CA LYS A 20 13.72 -13.37 -14.50
C LYS A 20 13.15 -14.35 -13.48
N MET A 21 13.82 -14.52 -12.33
CA MET A 21 13.22 -15.27 -11.23
C MET A 21 11.99 -14.51 -10.74
N LEU A 22 10.84 -15.11 -10.89
CA LEU A 22 9.64 -14.66 -10.16
C LEU A 22 9.85 -14.95 -8.68
N ASP A 23 9.35 -14.06 -7.82
CA ASP A 23 9.31 -14.32 -6.38
C ASP A 23 8.58 -15.64 -6.13
N GLU A 24 9.09 -16.47 -5.20
CA GLU A 24 8.52 -17.79 -4.87
C GLU A 24 7.02 -17.72 -4.56
N LYS A 25 6.58 -16.61 -3.97
CA LYS A 25 5.18 -16.36 -3.64
C LYS A 25 4.28 -16.29 -4.87
N TYR A 26 4.75 -15.65 -5.95
CA TYR A 26 4.01 -15.62 -7.22
C TYR A 26 4.13 -16.93 -8.00
N SER A 27 5.23 -17.65 -7.83
CA SER A 27 5.38 -18.99 -8.40
C SER A 27 4.43 -19.99 -7.73
N SER A 28 4.26 -19.89 -6.41
CA SER A 28 3.27 -20.68 -5.66
C SER A 28 1.84 -20.29 -6.03
N LEU A 29 1.56 -19.00 -6.21
CA LEU A 29 0.26 -18.50 -6.63
C LEU A 29 -0.16 -19.06 -7.99
N LEU A 30 0.77 -19.14 -8.96
CA LEU A 30 0.51 -19.77 -10.27
C LEU A 30 0.17 -21.26 -10.18
N LYS A 31 0.73 -21.96 -9.19
CA LYS A 31 0.46 -23.38 -8.97
C LYS A 31 -0.90 -23.64 -8.34
N THR A 32 -1.35 -22.72 -7.48
CA THR A 32 -2.57 -22.87 -6.69
C THR A 32 -3.79 -22.20 -7.29
N ASN A 33 -3.59 -21.20 -8.17
CA ASN A 33 -4.67 -20.41 -8.76
C ASN A 33 -4.58 -20.44 -10.29
N THR A 34 -5.47 -21.25 -10.89
CA THR A 34 -5.52 -21.45 -12.36
C THR A 34 -6.05 -20.24 -13.12
N ASP A 35 -6.64 -19.24 -12.43
CA ASP A 35 -7.23 -18.05 -13.07
C ASP A 35 -6.20 -16.94 -13.34
N LEU A 36 -4.97 -17.09 -12.85
CA LEU A 36 -3.88 -16.15 -13.08
C LEU A 36 -2.90 -16.67 -14.13
N THR A 37 -2.60 -15.83 -15.09
CA THR A 37 -1.58 -16.11 -16.10
C THR A 37 -0.18 -15.74 -15.60
N LEU A 38 0.85 -16.36 -16.15
CA LEU A 38 2.26 -16.02 -15.87
C LEU A 38 2.52 -14.52 -16.11
N LYS A 39 1.92 -13.94 -17.15
CA LYS A 39 2.06 -12.53 -17.50
C LYS A 39 1.51 -11.62 -16.41
N GLU A 40 0.35 -11.94 -15.84
CA GLU A 40 -0.25 -11.21 -14.72
C GLU A 40 0.63 -11.30 -13.47
N CYS A 41 1.18 -12.46 -13.16
CA CYS A 41 2.09 -12.62 -12.02
C CYS A 41 3.38 -11.78 -12.19
N VAL A 42 3.94 -11.71 -13.40
CA VAL A 42 5.09 -10.83 -13.69
C VAL A 42 4.73 -9.36 -13.49
N TRP A 43 3.54 -8.94 -13.90
CA TRP A 43 3.08 -7.57 -13.69
C TRP A 43 2.81 -7.26 -12.21
N LEU A 44 2.22 -8.21 -11.46
CA LEU A 44 2.00 -8.07 -10.01
C LEU A 44 3.33 -7.96 -9.24
N ASP A 45 4.32 -8.79 -9.57
CA ASP A 45 5.69 -8.69 -9.01
C ASP A 45 6.33 -7.34 -9.33
N ALA A 46 6.14 -6.82 -10.55
CA ALA A 46 6.65 -5.53 -10.95
C ALA A 46 6.00 -4.39 -10.13
N ILE A 47 4.67 -4.41 -9.96
CA ILE A 47 3.94 -3.41 -9.15
C ILE A 47 4.39 -3.46 -7.70
N GLN A 48 4.50 -4.65 -7.11
CA GLN A 48 4.95 -4.79 -5.73
C GLN A 48 6.38 -4.26 -5.49
N LYS A 49 7.23 -4.37 -6.50
CA LYS A 49 8.62 -3.85 -6.47
C LYS A 49 8.71 -2.41 -6.96
N HIS A 50 7.58 -1.70 -7.11
CA HIS A 50 7.48 -0.34 -7.63
C HIS A 50 8.21 -0.14 -8.97
N ARG A 51 8.21 -1.18 -9.82
CA ARG A 51 8.77 -1.12 -11.17
C ARG A 51 7.72 -0.62 -12.17
N PRO A 52 8.13 0.06 -13.24
CA PRO A 52 7.21 0.54 -14.24
C PRO A 52 6.48 -0.60 -14.94
N VAL A 53 5.18 -0.45 -15.11
CA VAL A 53 4.28 -1.35 -15.82
C VAL A 53 3.52 -0.55 -16.88
N THR A 54 3.23 -1.17 -18.02
CA THR A 54 2.51 -0.51 -19.12
C THR A 54 1.08 -0.13 -18.72
N LYS A 55 0.53 0.92 -19.34
CA LYS A 55 -0.84 1.37 -19.07
C LYS A 55 -1.88 0.27 -19.32
N ASP A 56 -1.68 -0.52 -20.36
CA ASP A 56 -2.60 -1.63 -20.71
C ASP A 56 -2.56 -2.74 -19.66
N ALA A 57 -1.37 -3.06 -19.13
CA ALA A 57 -1.23 -4.02 -18.04
C ALA A 57 -1.91 -3.53 -16.75
N VAL A 58 -1.76 -2.24 -16.41
CA VAL A 58 -2.45 -1.63 -15.27
C VAL A 58 -3.96 -1.68 -15.45
N LYS A 59 -4.46 -1.34 -16.65
CA LYS A 59 -5.89 -1.41 -16.95
C LYS A 59 -6.42 -2.82 -16.77
N HIS A 60 -5.76 -3.80 -17.36
CA HIS A 60 -6.12 -5.22 -17.25
C HIS A 60 -6.15 -5.73 -15.80
N LEU A 61 -5.10 -5.41 -15.02
CA LEU A 61 -5.02 -5.82 -13.62
C LEU A 61 -6.10 -5.17 -12.75
N LYS A 62 -6.48 -3.92 -13.05
CA LYS A 62 -7.59 -3.23 -12.38
C LYS A 62 -8.94 -3.85 -12.71
N GLU A 63 -9.21 -4.13 -13.96
CA GLU A 63 -10.45 -4.77 -14.42
C GLU A 63 -10.66 -6.13 -13.74
N LYS A 64 -9.57 -6.87 -13.51
CA LYS A 64 -9.59 -8.13 -12.75
C LYS A 64 -9.57 -7.94 -11.21
N GLY A 65 -9.51 -6.72 -10.70
CA GLY A 65 -9.44 -6.45 -9.26
C GLY A 65 -8.16 -6.97 -8.57
N LEU A 66 -7.07 -7.13 -9.33
CA LEU A 66 -5.80 -7.66 -8.83
C LEU A 66 -4.92 -6.58 -8.20
N ILE A 67 -5.19 -5.32 -8.51
CA ILE A 67 -4.47 -4.15 -7.97
C ILE A 67 -5.43 -3.05 -7.53
N GLU A 68 -4.96 -2.24 -6.59
CA GLU A 68 -5.64 -1.06 -6.05
C GLU A 68 -4.77 0.20 -6.20
N GLY A 69 -5.36 1.34 -5.86
CA GLY A 69 -4.64 2.62 -5.85
C GLY A 69 -4.75 3.40 -7.15
N ARG A 70 -3.99 4.50 -7.22
CA ARG A 70 -3.96 5.44 -8.35
C ARG A 70 -2.53 5.68 -8.80
N SER A 71 -2.38 6.08 -10.06
CA SER A 71 -1.07 6.45 -10.62
C SER A 71 -0.37 7.53 -9.76
N PRO A 72 0.92 7.40 -9.51
CA PRO A 72 1.82 6.29 -9.85
C PRO A 72 1.82 5.15 -8.82
N ASN A 73 1.08 5.28 -7.71
CA ASN A 73 1.14 4.43 -6.52
C ASN A 73 0.09 3.31 -6.60
N TYR A 74 0.36 2.31 -7.42
CA TYR A 74 -0.43 1.08 -7.44
C TYR A 74 0.12 0.08 -6.43
N ILE A 75 -0.78 -0.65 -5.79
CA ILE A 75 -0.49 -1.74 -4.86
C ILE A 75 -1.27 -3.00 -5.25
N ILE A 76 -0.80 -4.16 -4.84
CA ILE A 76 -1.56 -5.40 -5.01
C ILE A 76 -2.86 -5.33 -4.22
N SER A 77 -3.92 -5.97 -4.69
CA SER A 77 -5.20 -6.01 -3.96
C SER A 77 -5.12 -6.87 -2.69
N LEU A 78 -6.06 -6.66 -1.76
CA LEU A 78 -6.14 -7.48 -0.54
C LEU A 78 -6.27 -8.97 -0.87
N THR A 79 -7.01 -9.32 -1.94
CA THR A 79 -7.17 -10.71 -2.38
C THR A 79 -5.84 -11.33 -2.77
N VAL A 80 -5.05 -10.63 -3.59
CA VAL A 80 -3.70 -11.07 -3.99
C VAL A 80 -2.79 -11.14 -2.76
N ALA A 81 -2.86 -10.15 -1.86
CA ALA A 81 -2.06 -10.13 -0.63
C ALA A 81 -2.36 -11.31 0.31
N LYS A 82 -3.64 -11.74 0.40
CA LYS A 82 -4.03 -12.95 1.14
C LYS A 82 -3.47 -14.21 0.50
N LEU A 83 -3.63 -14.36 -0.81
CA LEU A 83 -3.16 -15.53 -1.57
C LEU A 83 -1.63 -15.68 -1.55
N THR A 84 -0.90 -14.56 -1.50
CA THR A 84 0.56 -14.54 -1.45
C THR A 84 1.14 -14.47 -0.04
N HIS A 85 0.29 -14.55 1.00
CA HIS A 85 0.69 -14.39 2.41
C HIS A 85 1.44 -13.07 2.71
N GLN A 86 1.03 -11.98 2.03
CA GLN A 86 1.67 -10.66 2.10
C GLN A 86 0.77 -9.58 2.71
N ILE A 87 -0.15 -9.97 3.58
CA ILE A 87 -1.11 -9.04 4.22
C ILE A 87 -0.37 -7.91 4.97
N GLY A 88 0.72 -8.23 5.68
CA GLY A 88 1.51 -7.22 6.38
C GLY A 88 2.12 -6.16 5.44
N HIS A 89 2.58 -6.59 4.26
CA HIS A 89 3.06 -5.65 3.23
C HIS A 89 1.92 -4.78 2.68
N TYR A 90 0.77 -5.38 2.39
CA TYR A 90 -0.43 -4.67 1.94
C TYR A 90 -0.85 -3.57 2.92
N ILE A 91 -0.94 -3.89 4.23
CA ILE A 91 -1.29 -2.91 5.28
C ILE A 91 -0.26 -1.77 5.32
N LYS A 92 1.03 -2.08 5.19
CA LYS A 92 2.10 -1.08 5.17
C LYS A 92 1.99 -0.13 3.97
N GLU A 93 1.64 -0.64 2.80
CA GLU A 93 1.50 0.14 1.57
C GLU A 93 0.19 0.94 1.54
N LYS A 94 -0.91 0.33 1.90
CA LYS A 94 -2.24 0.96 1.90
C LYS A 94 -2.46 1.89 3.09
N GLY A 95 -1.85 1.59 4.23
CA GLY A 95 -2.16 2.19 5.52
C GLY A 95 -3.39 1.55 6.18
N LEU A 96 -3.68 1.95 7.41
CA LEU A 96 -4.88 1.54 8.11
C LEU A 96 -6.13 2.20 7.53
N GLU A 97 -7.26 1.53 7.65
CA GLU A 97 -8.56 2.10 7.28
C GLU A 97 -8.90 3.30 8.17
N GLU A 98 -9.60 4.28 7.60
CA GLU A 98 -9.95 5.53 8.28
C GLU A 98 -10.67 5.31 9.60
N LYS A 99 -11.62 4.36 9.66
CA LYS A 99 -12.31 3.99 10.91
C LYS A 99 -11.37 3.56 12.02
N LEU A 100 -10.34 2.80 11.69
CA LEU A 100 -9.37 2.32 12.67
C LEU A 100 -8.45 3.46 13.15
N LEU A 101 -8.13 4.39 12.25
CA LEU A 101 -7.41 5.62 12.60
C LEU A 101 -8.27 6.49 13.52
N GLU A 102 -9.55 6.69 13.22
CA GLU A 102 -10.50 7.42 14.09
C GLU A 102 -10.60 6.79 15.48
N GLN A 103 -10.73 5.47 15.58
CA GLN A 103 -10.74 4.76 16.86
C GLN A 103 -9.46 4.96 17.67
N THR A 104 -8.30 4.92 17.00
CA THR A 104 -7.01 5.14 17.66
C THR A 104 -6.88 6.59 18.15
N ILE A 105 -7.37 7.56 17.39
CA ILE A 105 -7.41 8.98 17.81
C ILE A 105 -8.34 9.17 19.02
N LEU A 106 -9.51 8.54 19.03
CA LEU A 106 -10.42 8.59 20.17
C LEU A 106 -9.80 7.96 21.42
N GLN A 107 -9.06 6.87 21.28
CA GLN A 107 -8.34 6.29 22.41
C GLN A 107 -7.26 7.24 22.93
N LEU A 108 -6.47 7.84 22.04
CA LEU A 108 -5.46 8.84 22.40
C LEU A 108 -6.11 10.06 23.10
N ALA A 109 -7.30 10.48 22.67
CA ALA A 109 -8.06 11.54 23.28
C ALA A 109 -8.52 11.20 24.71
N ARG A 110 -8.96 9.96 24.94
CA ARG A 110 -9.33 9.45 26.27
C ARG A 110 -8.11 9.39 27.20
N ASP A 111 -6.98 8.91 26.69
CA ASP A 111 -5.74 8.78 27.46
C ASP A 111 -5.17 10.17 27.85
N ALA A 112 -5.34 11.17 26.98
CA ALA A 112 -4.92 12.55 27.24
C ALA A 112 -5.86 13.28 28.23
N GLY A 113 -7.09 12.82 28.41
CA GLY A 113 -8.07 13.39 29.31
C GLY A 113 -8.27 14.90 29.14
N ASN A 114 -8.27 15.65 30.25
CA ASN A 114 -8.49 17.10 30.25
C ASN A 114 -7.33 17.92 29.66
N GLU A 115 -6.12 17.34 29.56
CA GLU A 115 -4.97 18.04 28.95
C GLU A 115 -5.16 18.20 27.44
N GLY A 116 -5.89 17.26 26.84
CA GLY A 116 -6.08 17.19 25.39
C GLY A 116 -4.80 16.85 24.66
N PHE A 117 -4.86 16.84 23.34
CA PHE A 117 -3.75 16.43 22.46
C PHE A 117 -3.63 17.37 21.25
N LYS A 118 -2.47 17.34 20.61
CA LYS A 118 -2.16 18.16 19.42
C LYS A 118 -2.00 17.28 18.20
N LEU A 119 -2.03 17.91 17.02
CA LEU A 119 -1.73 17.22 15.76
C LEU A 119 -0.35 16.52 15.77
N ALA A 120 0.62 17.06 16.51
CA ALA A 120 1.95 16.46 16.65
C ALA A 120 1.88 15.09 17.32
N ASP A 121 1.11 14.96 18.38
CA ASP A 121 0.95 13.73 19.16
C ASP A 121 0.28 12.64 18.30
N VAL A 122 -0.76 13.04 17.55
CA VAL A 122 -1.44 12.15 16.59
C VAL A 122 -0.49 11.70 15.48
N TYR A 123 0.36 12.61 14.99
CA TYR A 123 1.34 12.27 13.97
C TYR A 123 2.38 11.26 14.49
N GLU A 124 2.90 11.45 15.69
CA GLU A 124 3.85 10.52 16.29
C GLU A 124 3.24 9.13 16.48
N ALA A 125 2.00 9.07 16.96
CA ALA A 125 1.29 7.81 17.17
C ALA A 125 0.96 7.07 15.84
N LEU A 126 0.57 7.80 14.80
CA LEU A 126 -0.07 7.20 13.62
C LEU A 126 0.72 7.31 12.30
N HIS A 127 1.87 8.02 12.24
CA HIS A 127 2.58 8.20 10.97
C HIS A 127 3.04 6.88 10.32
N LYS A 128 3.30 5.84 11.11
CA LYS A 128 3.68 4.50 10.64
C LYS A 128 2.50 3.70 10.09
N ASN A 129 1.29 4.08 10.48
CA ASN A 129 0.03 3.42 10.10
C ASN A 129 -0.60 4.04 8.84
N LEU A 130 -0.01 5.10 8.32
CA LEU A 130 -0.40 5.74 7.07
C LEU A 130 0.40 5.18 5.88
N PRO A 131 -0.15 5.26 4.65
CA PRO A 131 0.50 4.71 3.47
C PRO A 131 1.98 5.11 3.35
N ALA A 132 2.83 4.14 3.02
CA ALA A 132 4.27 4.35 2.86
C ALA A 132 4.59 5.36 1.73
N SER A 133 3.72 5.44 0.72
CA SER A 133 3.82 6.39 -0.40
C SER A 133 3.61 7.85 -0.01
N MET A 134 3.06 8.14 1.17
CA MET A 134 2.86 9.50 1.66
C MET A 134 4.12 10.06 2.30
N ASN A 135 4.55 11.26 1.88
CA ASN A 135 5.59 12.01 2.58
C ASN A 135 5.07 12.60 3.91
N ALA A 136 5.98 13.05 4.77
CA ALA A 136 5.66 13.57 6.11
C ALA A 136 4.62 14.71 6.08
N THR A 137 4.74 15.63 5.13
CA THR A 137 3.81 16.77 4.96
C THR A 137 2.41 16.29 4.59
N SER A 138 2.31 15.35 3.65
CA SER A 138 1.03 14.77 3.24
C SER A 138 0.36 13.99 4.37
N LYS A 139 1.15 13.25 5.16
CA LYS A 139 0.66 12.54 6.35
C LYS A 139 0.08 13.50 7.40
N LYS A 140 0.79 14.59 7.74
CA LYS A 140 0.30 15.62 8.66
C LYS A 140 -0.98 16.28 8.14
N ARG A 141 -1.04 16.61 6.85
CA ARG A 141 -2.24 17.20 6.23
C ARG A 141 -3.43 16.24 6.27
N TYR A 142 -3.20 14.96 6.01
CA TYR A 142 -4.25 13.94 6.09
C TYR A 142 -4.81 13.82 7.50
N LEU A 143 -3.95 13.68 8.52
CA LEU A 143 -4.37 13.59 9.91
C LEU A 143 -5.09 14.88 10.39
N GLY A 144 -4.63 16.05 9.96
CA GLY A 144 -5.30 17.31 10.24
C GLY A 144 -6.73 17.38 9.68
N ARG A 145 -6.94 16.88 8.45
CA ARG A 145 -8.27 16.76 7.85
C ARG A 145 -9.16 15.76 8.61
N LEU A 146 -8.59 14.65 9.03
CA LEU A 146 -9.30 13.63 9.80
C LEU A 146 -9.77 14.19 11.14
N LEU A 147 -8.90 14.90 11.86
CA LEU A 147 -9.26 15.60 13.11
C LEU A 147 -10.39 16.62 12.87
N SER A 148 -10.30 17.42 11.82
CA SER A 148 -11.36 18.39 11.47
C SER A 148 -12.68 17.70 11.15
N LYS A 149 -12.64 16.56 10.45
CA LYS A 149 -13.83 15.73 10.19
C LYS A 149 -14.44 15.20 11.47
N MET A 150 -13.62 14.67 12.39
CA MET A 150 -14.08 14.19 13.70
C MET A 150 -14.64 15.33 14.56
N GLY A 151 -14.10 16.55 14.47
CA GLY A 151 -14.65 17.75 15.07
C GLY A 151 -16.00 18.12 14.49
N SER A 152 -16.18 18.04 13.17
CA SER A 152 -17.47 18.29 12.50
C SER A 152 -18.54 17.24 12.82
N SER A 153 -18.14 16.08 13.31
CA SER A 153 -19.05 15.00 13.75
C SER A 153 -19.26 14.98 15.26
N ASP A 154 -18.92 16.06 15.95
CA ASP A 154 -19.04 16.24 17.41
C ASP A 154 -18.32 15.16 18.25
N LEU A 155 -17.34 14.45 17.67
CA LEU A 155 -16.53 13.48 18.37
C LEU A 155 -15.37 14.14 19.13
N LEU A 156 -14.87 15.25 18.60
CA LEU A 156 -13.79 16.05 19.16
C LEU A 156 -14.16 17.54 19.17
N GLN A 157 -13.65 18.27 20.14
CA GLN A 157 -13.71 19.73 20.15
C GLN A 157 -12.30 20.32 20.14
N ILE A 158 -12.14 21.49 19.53
CA ILE A 158 -10.88 22.19 19.44
C ILE A 158 -10.91 23.44 20.33
N GLU A 159 -9.90 23.59 21.18
CA GLU A 159 -9.65 24.81 21.93
C GLU A 159 -8.25 25.35 21.62
N GLY A 160 -8.19 26.43 20.85
CA GLY A 160 -6.93 26.98 20.36
C GLY A 160 -6.21 26.02 19.38
N ARG A 161 -5.21 25.30 19.87
CA ARG A 161 -4.45 24.31 19.09
C ARG A 161 -4.52 22.89 19.67
N THR A 162 -5.39 22.68 20.65
CA THR A 162 -5.52 21.44 21.41
C THR A 162 -6.89 20.82 21.11
N TRP A 163 -6.91 19.52 20.85
CA TRP A 163 -8.11 18.73 20.63
C TRP A 163 -8.48 17.97 21.90
N ARG A 164 -9.76 17.84 22.19
CA ARG A 164 -10.31 17.08 23.31
C ARG A 164 -11.49 16.24 22.83
N ILE A 165 -11.79 15.18 23.58
CA ILE A 165 -12.99 14.40 23.32
C ILE A 165 -14.22 15.23 23.74
N THR A 166 -15.27 15.18 22.93
CA THR A 166 -16.55 15.81 23.30
C THR A 166 -17.26 14.89 24.28
N GLU A 167 -17.67 15.42 25.41
CA GLU A 167 -18.57 14.71 26.33
C GLU A 167 -19.96 14.63 25.68
N ILE A 168 -20.17 13.59 24.88
CA ILE A 168 -21.54 13.20 24.54
C ILE A 168 -21.99 12.30 25.68
N GLY A 169 -22.95 12.81 26.46
CA GLY A 169 -23.52 12.19 27.63
C GLY A 169 -24.10 10.78 27.41
#